data_14db093094e6add648ee8560389b2ce5
#
_entry.id   14db093094e6add648ee8560389b2ce5
#
_cell.length_a   1.000
_cell.length_b   1.000
_cell.length_c   1.000
_cell.angle_alpha   90.00
_cell.angle_beta   90.00
_cell.angle_gamma   90.00
#
_symmetry.space_group_name_H-M   'P 1'
#
loop_
_entity.id
_entity.type
_entity.pdbx_description
1 polymer ?
#
loop_
_entity_poly.entity_id
_entity_poly.type
_entity_poly.pdbx_seq_one_letter_code
_entity_poly.pdbx_strand_id
1 'polypeptide(L)'
;MPEESAAADTHTHSIARKNAQQAAKKSLGLEEKQRYILVAGGSMGAGSIDRLIPALLRRIQREEHLILICGSNQKLEQRMRARFGRDARVTILGSVSNMPVYLHACDIIYTKPGGLTSTEAAVTEISIVHTKPIPGCETKNRSFFVKKGMSVTAYTEYGLVRKGMQLLHNPGKRNAMQRAQCQGMEKHSAEKIYQFVKTKI
;
A
#
# COMPACT_ATOMS: atom_id res chain seq x y z
N MET A 1 33.98 9.38 -5.79
CA MET A 1 32.99 10.46 -5.94
C MET A 1 31.63 10.03 -6.50
N PRO A 2 31.27 8.75 -6.72
CA PRO A 2 29.89 8.34 -7.03
C PRO A 2 28.98 8.20 -5.80
N GLU A 3 29.52 8.04 -4.59
CA GLU A 3 28.70 7.81 -3.39
C GLU A 3 28.01 9.07 -2.84
N GLU A 4 28.60 10.25 -3.00
CA GLU A 4 27.97 11.51 -2.58
C GLU A 4 26.79 11.92 -3.45
N SER A 5 26.83 11.64 -4.76
CA SER A 5 25.70 11.89 -5.68
C SER A 5 24.49 10.99 -5.35
N ALA A 6 24.74 9.72 -5.05
CA ALA A 6 23.68 8.78 -4.69
C ALA A 6 23.01 9.08 -3.34
N ALA A 7 23.77 9.64 -2.38
CA ALA A 7 23.23 10.06 -1.08
C ALA A 7 22.37 11.33 -1.20
N ALA A 8 22.78 12.30 -2.01
CA ALA A 8 22.02 13.53 -2.27
C ALA A 8 20.69 13.23 -2.99
N ASP A 9 20.70 12.37 -4.00
CA ASP A 9 19.48 11.93 -4.71
C ASP A 9 18.50 11.21 -3.78
N THR A 10 19.00 10.38 -2.88
CA THR A 10 18.16 9.65 -1.92
C THR A 10 17.51 10.61 -0.92
N HIS A 11 18.21 11.67 -0.50
CA HIS A 11 17.68 12.66 0.44
C HIS A 11 16.59 13.52 -0.20
N THR A 12 16.83 14.04 -1.40
CA THR A 12 15.86 14.83 -2.18
C THR A 12 14.60 14.04 -2.48
N HIS A 13 14.74 12.77 -2.86
CA HIS A 13 13.62 11.87 -3.11
C HIS A 13 12.78 11.61 -1.85
N SER A 14 13.42 11.43 -0.69
CA SER A 14 12.74 11.26 0.59
C SER A 14 11.91 12.49 0.99
N ILE A 15 12.43 13.71 0.75
CA ILE A 15 11.71 14.96 1.01
C ILE A 15 10.51 15.10 0.08
N ALA A 16 10.68 14.87 -1.22
CA ALA A 16 9.59 14.95 -2.19
C ALA A 16 8.43 14.00 -1.84
N ARG A 17 8.76 12.76 -1.43
CA ARG A 17 7.77 11.79 -0.98
C ARG A 17 7.02 12.27 0.28
N LYS A 18 7.74 12.83 1.25
CA LYS A 18 7.16 13.36 2.49
C LYS A 18 6.16 14.50 2.21
N ASN A 19 6.54 15.41 1.31
CA ASN A 19 5.69 16.51 0.88
C ASN A 19 4.43 15.99 0.15
N ALA A 20 4.56 15.00 -0.73
CA ALA A 20 3.44 14.36 -1.39
C ALA A 20 2.50 13.69 -0.39
N GLN A 21 3.03 13.02 0.64
CA GLN A 21 2.23 12.41 1.71
C GLN A 21 1.45 13.46 2.51
N GLN A 22 2.09 14.56 2.89
CA GLN A 22 1.43 15.65 3.62
C GLN A 22 0.33 16.29 2.79
N ALA A 23 0.59 16.58 1.51
CA ALA A 23 -0.42 17.13 0.59
C ALA A 23 -1.62 16.18 0.43
N ALA A 24 -1.37 14.88 0.31
CA ALA A 24 -2.41 13.86 0.21
C ALA A 24 -3.22 13.74 1.52
N LYS A 25 -2.57 13.74 2.69
CA LYS A 25 -3.28 13.77 3.98
C LYS A 25 -4.18 15.00 4.09
N LYS A 26 -3.66 16.17 3.75
CA LYS A 26 -4.43 17.43 3.78
C LYS A 26 -5.65 17.37 2.86
N SER A 27 -5.51 16.84 1.63
CA SER A 27 -6.62 16.73 0.68
C SER A 27 -7.72 15.76 1.12
N LEU A 28 -7.37 14.78 1.97
CA LEU A 28 -8.32 13.82 2.56
C LEU A 28 -8.83 14.26 3.94
N GLY A 29 -8.42 15.41 4.46
CA GLY A 29 -8.76 15.86 5.82
C GLY A 29 -8.18 14.99 6.93
N LEU A 30 -7.05 14.31 6.67
CA LEU A 30 -6.38 13.42 7.60
C LEU A 30 -5.37 14.19 8.47
N GLU A 31 -5.18 13.74 9.71
CA GLU A 31 -4.21 14.35 10.63
C GLU A 31 -2.77 14.05 10.19
N GLU A 32 -1.91 15.08 10.10
CA GLU A 32 -0.54 14.95 9.59
C GLU A 32 0.33 14.01 10.44
N LYS A 33 0.21 14.10 11.77
CA LYS A 33 1.04 13.34 12.71
C LYS A 33 0.58 11.88 12.87
N GLN A 34 -0.64 11.56 12.47
CA GLN A 34 -1.19 10.22 12.58
C GLN A 34 -0.63 9.31 11.49
N ARG A 35 -0.38 8.04 11.83
CA ARG A 35 0.03 7.00 10.88
C ARG A 35 -1.21 6.27 10.34
N TYR A 36 -1.22 6.04 9.04
CA TYR A 36 -2.37 5.43 8.38
C TYR A 36 -2.04 4.08 7.76
N ILE A 37 -2.87 3.12 8.09
CA ILE A 37 -2.85 1.75 7.55
C ILE A 37 -3.98 1.64 6.54
N LEU A 38 -3.65 1.47 5.26
CA LEU A 38 -4.63 1.23 4.22
C LEU A 38 -4.88 -0.28 4.09
N VAL A 39 -6.13 -0.67 4.01
CA VAL A 39 -6.54 -2.04 3.64
C VAL A 39 -7.44 -1.97 2.43
N ALA A 40 -7.00 -2.57 1.33
CA ALA A 40 -7.76 -2.58 0.08
C ALA A 40 -7.70 -3.96 -0.58
N GLY A 41 -8.87 -4.59 -0.75
CA GLY A 41 -8.99 -5.93 -1.33
C GLY A 41 -9.07 -5.98 -2.86
N GLY A 42 -8.87 -4.83 -3.55
CA GLY A 42 -9.17 -4.66 -4.98
C GLY A 42 -10.65 -4.35 -5.22
N SER A 43 -11.03 -4.13 -6.49
CA SER A 43 -12.37 -3.65 -6.87
C SER A 43 -13.53 -4.49 -6.31
N MET A 44 -13.32 -5.77 -6.05
CA MET A 44 -14.34 -6.65 -5.46
C MET A 44 -14.23 -6.85 -3.95
N GLY A 45 -13.27 -6.16 -3.26
CA GLY A 45 -13.09 -6.28 -1.80
C GLY A 45 -12.81 -7.72 -1.35
N ALA A 46 -12.18 -8.54 -2.19
CA ALA A 46 -11.94 -9.94 -1.91
C ALA A 46 -10.78 -10.15 -0.93
N GLY A 47 -10.79 -11.23 -0.20
CA GLY A 47 -9.69 -11.67 0.66
C GLY A 47 -10.10 -11.92 2.11
N SER A 48 -9.12 -12.11 2.98
CA SER A 48 -9.31 -12.38 4.41
C SER A 48 -9.54 -11.11 5.25
N ILE A 49 -10.17 -10.07 4.68
CA ILE A 49 -10.42 -8.77 5.33
C ILE A 49 -11.19 -8.94 6.64
N ASP A 50 -12.21 -9.80 6.64
CA ASP A 50 -13.03 -10.07 7.84
C ASP A 50 -12.23 -10.52 9.06
N ARG A 51 -11.09 -11.18 8.87
CA ARG A 51 -10.18 -11.63 9.94
C ARG A 51 -9.03 -10.65 10.17
N LEU A 52 -8.56 -10.01 9.10
CA LEU A 52 -7.42 -9.09 9.16
C LEU A 52 -7.77 -7.82 9.94
N ILE A 53 -8.95 -7.22 9.72
CA ILE A 53 -9.36 -5.98 10.39
C ILE A 53 -9.35 -6.13 11.92
N PRO A 54 -10.06 -7.11 12.54
CA PRO A 54 -10.00 -7.27 13.99
C PRO A 54 -8.60 -7.61 14.50
N ALA A 55 -7.77 -8.29 13.71
CA ALA A 55 -6.39 -8.58 14.10
C ALA A 55 -5.50 -7.33 14.11
N LEU A 56 -5.69 -6.41 13.15
CA LEU A 56 -5.03 -5.11 13.12
C LEU A 56 -5.48 -4.23 14.30
N LEU A 57 -6.79 -4.10 14.53
CA LEU A 57 -7.37 -3.27 15.59
C LEU A 57 -6.90 -3.65 16.99
N ARG A 58 -6.52 -4.91 17.21
CA ARG A 58 -5.89 -5.36 18.48
C ARG A 58 -4.43 -4.93 18.62
N ARG A 59 -3.79 -4.43 17.57
CA ARG A 59 -2.35 -4.11 17.53
C ARG A 59 -2.04 -2.66 17.26
N ILE A 60 -2.95 -1.93 16.61
CA ILE A 60 -2.76 -0.50 16.33
C ILE A 60 -2.79 0.32 17.63
N GLN A 61 -1.96 1.35 17.67
CA GLN A 61 -1.81 2.28 18.78
C GLN A 61 -2.72 3.50 18.58
N ARG A 62 -2.74 4.40 19.58
CA ARG A 62 -3.61 5.57 19.57
C ARG A 62 -3.33 6.53 18.39
N GLU A 63 -2.07 6.63 17.98
CA GLU A 63 -1.62 7.48 16.88
C GLU A 63 -1.73 6.79 15.52
N GLU A 64 -2.44 5.67 15.43
CA GLU A 64 -2.58 4.88 14.22
C GLU A 64 -4.04 4.73 13.85
N HIS A 65 -4.31 4.88 12.56
CA HIS A 65 -5.66 4.84 12.02
C HIS A 65 -5.74 3.88 10.83
N LEU A 66 -6.81 3.12 10.77
CA LEU A 66 -7.06 2.15 9.70
C LEU A 66 -8.08 2.72 8.71
N ILE A 67 -7.70 2.76 7.44
CA ILE A 67 -8.61 3.08 6.33
C ILE A 67 -8.90 1.79 5.57
N LEU A 68 -10.16 1.36 5.57
CA LEU A 68 -10.61 0.20 4.81
C LEU A 68 -11.36 0.64 3.57
N ILE A 69 -10.88 0.28 2.39
CA ILE A 69 -11.56 0.49 1.12
C ILE A 69 -12.15 -0.84 0.64
N CYS A 70 -13.48 -0.93 0.63
CA CYS A 70 -14.24 -2.12 0.26
C CYS A 70 -14.45 -2.26 -1.26
N GLY A 71 -14.15 -1.20 -2.03
CA GLY A 71 -14.44 -1.16 -3.45
C GLY A 71 -15.92 -1.27 -3.74
N SER A 72 -16.29 -1.97 -4.79
CA SER A 72 -17.70 -2.21 -5.18
C SER A 72 -18.42 -3.26 -4.33
N ASN A 73 -17.77 -3.86 -3.33
CA ASN A 73 -18.37 -4.90 -2.49
C ASN A 73 -19.20 -4.29 -1.36
N GLN A 74 -20.44 -3.90 -1.68
CA GLN A 74 -21.40 -3.32 -0.72
C GLN A 74 -21.70 -4.23 0.48
N LYS A 75 -21.75 -5.57 0.27
CA LYS A 75 -21.95 -6.52 1.36
C LYS A 75 -20.80 -6.51 2.37
N LEU A 76 -19.57 -6.41 1.90
CA LEU A 76 -18.40 -6.25 2.77
C LEU A 76 -18.47 -4.93 3.53
N GLU A 77 -18.76 -3.83 2.84
CA GLU A 77 -18.88 -2.51 3.45
C GLU A 77 -19.90 -2.49 4.57
N GLN A 78 -21.12 -2.98 4.32
CA GLN A 78 -22.18 -3.05 5.32
C GLN A 78 -21.77 -3.88 6.55
N ARG A 79 -21.17 -5.06 6.34
CA ARG A 79 -20.67 -5.90 7.45
C ARG A 79 -19.58 -5.19 8.26
N MET A 80 -18.63 -4.53 7.59
CA MET A 80 -17.55 -3.83 8.28
C MET A 80 -18.08 -2.61 9.05
N ARG A 81 -18.98 -1.83 8.47
CA ARG A 81 -19.66 -0.71 9.15
C ARG A 81 -20.46 -1.18 10.37
N ALA A 82 -21.21 -2.28 10.26
CA ALA A 82 -21.96 -2.84 11.38
C ALA A 82 -21.05 -3.26 12.55
N ARG A 83 -19.86 -3.82 12.25
CA ARG A 83 -18.93 -4.34 13.26
C ARG A 83 -18.00 -3.27 13.85
N PHE A 84 -17.53 -2.35 13.03
CA PHE A 84 -16.43 -1.44 13.37
C PHE A 84 -16.73 0.04 13.11
N GLY A 85 -17.91 0.38 12.59
CA GLY A 85 -18.24 1.76 12.24
C GLY A 85 -18.32 2.73 13.43
N ARG A 86 -18.33 2.22 14.66
CA ARG A 86 -18.26 3.02 15.90
C ARG A 86 -16.85 3.12 16.48
N ASP A 87 -15.87 2.40 15.93
CA ASP A 87 -14.48 2.50 16.40
C ASP A 87 -13.83 3.72 15.73
N ALA A 88 -13.48 4.72 16.55
CA ALA A 88 -12.88 5.96 16.07
C ALA A 88 -11.53 5.77 15.37
N ARG A 89 -10.92 4.59 15.48
CA ARG A 89 -9.65 4.25 14.82
C ARG A 89 -9.82 3.70 13.41
N VAL A 90 -11.06 3.61 12.90
CA VAL A 90 -11.36 3.00 11.60
C VAL A 90 -12.20 3.92 10.75
N THR A 91 -11.78 4.14 9.52
CA THR A 91 -12.59 4.71 8.44
C THR A 91 -12.94 3.62 7.43
N ILE A 92 -14.23 3.43 7.16
CA ILE A 92 -14.72 2.41 6.21
C ILE A 92 -15.30 3.11 5.00
N LEU A 93 -14.77 2.83 3.83
CA LEU A 93 -15.15 3.42 2.56
C LEU A 93 -15.60 2.33 1.57
N GLY A 94 -16.55 2.66 0.74
CA GLY A 94 -16.93 1.87 -0.43
C GLY A 94 -15.90 1.99 -1.57
N SER A 95 -16.38 2.26 -2.78
CA SER A 95 -15.52 2.58 -3.92
C SER A 95 -15.02 4.01 -3.84
N VAL A 96 -13.76 4.22 -4.16
CA VAL A 96 -13.13 5.54 -4.25
C VAL A 96 -12.61 5.77 -5.66
N SER A 97 -12.72 6.99 -6.15
CA SER A 97 -12.23 7.41 -7.48
C SER A 97 -10.78 7.88 -7.46
N ASN A 98 -10.26 8.23 -6.29
CA ASN A 98 -8.95 8.86 -6.09
C ASN A 98 -7.98 7.94 -5.31
N MET A 99 -7.95 6.65 -5.62
CA MET A 99 -7.06 5.66 -4.97
C MET A 99 -5.60 6.11 -4.85
N PRO A 100 -4.99 6.78 -5.87
CA PRO A 100 -3.63 7.29 -5.74
C PRO A 100 -3.42 8.23 -4.56
N VAL A 101 -4.41 9.06 -4.21
CA VAL A 101 -4.32 9.97 -3.07
C VAL A 101 -4.25 9.18 -1.75
N TYR A 102 -5.03 8.11 -1.60
CA TYR A 102 -4.94 7.22 -0.44
C TYR A 102 -3.60 6.50 -0.36
N LEU A 103 -3.05 6.07 -1.51
CA LEU A 103 -1.73 5.44 -1.57
C LEU A 103 -0.61 6.40 -1.14
N HIS A 104 -0.70 7.68 -1.49
CA HIS A 104 0.24 8.68 -1.02
C HIS A 104 0.06 9.03 0.44
N ALA A 105 -1.20 9.15 0.94
CA ALA A 105 -1.50 9.57 2.29
C ALA A 105 -1.10 8.54 3.36
N CYS A 106 -1.18 7.24 3.03
CA CYS A 106 -0.98 6.16 3.99
C CYS A 106 0.48 5.71 4.10
N ASP A 107 0.84 5.10 5.21
CA ASP A 107 2.20 4.62 5.51
C ASP A 107 2.45 3.20 5.00
N ILE A 108 1.44 2.34 5.11
CA ILE A 108 1.47 0.96 4.62
C ILE A 108 0.14 0.58 4.00
N ILE A 109 0.17 -0.39 3.06
CA ILE A 109 -1.02 -0.99 2.48
C ILE A 109 -1.03 -2.50 2.67
N TYR A 110 -2.18 -3.04 3.09
CA TYR A 110 -2.51 -4.44 2.99
C TYR A 110 -3.40 -4.65 1.77
N THR A 111 -2.93 -5.41 0.81
CA THR A 111 -3.69 -5.70 -0.41
C THR A 111 -3.38 -7.11 -0.92
N LYS A 112 -4.25 -7.67 -1.72
CA LYS A 112 -3.92 -8.88 -2.46
C LYS A 112 -2.91 -8.55 -3.57
N PRO A 113 -2.09 -9.49 -4.04
CA PRO A 113 -1.05 -9.23 -5.04
C PRO A 113 -1.63 -9.17 -6.46
N GLY A 114 -2.65 -8.34 -6.66
CA GLY A 114 -3.22 -8.02 -7.97
C GLY A 114 -2.27 -7.15 -8.78
N GLY A 115 -2.30 -7.26 -10.11
CA GLY A 115 -1.40 -6.52 -11.00
C GLY A 115 -1.50 -5.01 -10.81
N LEU A 116 -2.69 -4.43 -10.98
CA LEU A 116 -2.90 -2.97 -10.95
C LEU A 116 -2.55 -2.38 -9.57
N THR A 117 -3.25 -2.78 -8.52
CA THR A 117 -3.05 -2.19 -7.18
C THR A 117 -1.63 -2.37 -6.65
N SER A 118 -0.98 -3.52 -6.93
CA SER A 118 0.42 -3.72 -6.52
C SER A 118 1.39 -2.80 -7.26
N THR A 119 1.15 -2.57 -8.55
CA THR A 119 1.98 -1.66 -9.38
C THR A 119 1.76 -0.21 -8.94
N GLU A 120 0.51 0.23 -8.79
CA GLU A 120 0.17 1.57 -8.29
C GLU A 120 0.80 1.83 -6.91
N ALA A 121 0.67 0.87 -5.98
CA ALA A 121 1.27 0.96 -4.66
C ALA A 121 2.81 1.04 -4.72
N ALA A 122 3.46 0.30 -5.60
CA ALA A 122 4.91 0.33 -5.73
C ALA A 122 5.40 1.63 -6.41
N VAL A 123 4.67 2.16 -7.38
CA VAL A 123 4.99 3.44 -8.03
C VAL A 123 4.85 4.62 -7.06
N THR A 124 3.87 4.57 -6.14
CA THR A 124 3.70 5.56 -5.06
C THR A 124 4.61 5.31 -3.86
N GLU A 125 5.40 4.22 -3.89
CA GLU A 125 6.38 3.85 -2.87
C GLU A 125 5.77 3.67 -1.47
N ILE A 126 4.49 3.32 -1.39
CA ILE A 126 3.88 2.89 -0.14
C ILE A 126 4.38 1.50 0.25
N SER A 127 4.61 1.26 1.53
CA SER A 127 5.05 -0.06 1.98
C SER A 127 3.95 -1.11 1.84
N ILE A 128 4.23 -2.23 1.16
CA ILE A 128 3.23 -3.22 0.74
C ILE A 128 3.31 -4.47 1.60
N VAL A 129 2.17 -4.87 2.15
CA VAL A 129 1.93 -6.19 2.75
C VAL A 129 0.95 -6.96 1.87
N HIS A 130 1.45 -7.94 1.12
CA HIS A 130 0.60 -8.78 0.29
C HIS A 130 -0.14 -9.81 1.14
N THR A 131 -1.45 -9.80 1.06
CA THR A 131 -2.34 -10.81 1.68
C THR A 131 -2.40 -12.07 0.83
N LYS A 132 -3.30 -13.00 1.17
CA LYS A 132 -3.45 -14.27 0.44
C LYS A 132 -3.80 -14.00 -1.03
N PRO A 133 -3.02 -14.56 -1.99
CA PRO A 133 -3.31 -14.45 -3.41
C PRO A 133 -4.47 -15.35 -3.82
N ILE A 134 -5.15 -14.99 -4.90
CA ILE A 134 -5.93 -15.94 -5.69
C ILE A 134 -4.94 -16.82 -6.47
N PRO A 135 -5.12 -18.15 -6.49
CA PRO A 135 -4.24 -19.04 -7.25
C PRO A 135 -4.08 -18.63 -8.72
N GLY A 136 -2.89 -18.79 -9.27
CA GLY A 136 -2.57 -18.41 -10.64
C GLY A 136 -1.74 -17.12 -10.72
N CYS A 137 -2.28 -16.11 -11.41
CA CYS A 137 -1.58 -14.86 -11.73
C CYS A 137 -1.08 -14.11 -10.48
N GLU A 138 -1.93 -14.02 -9.44
CA GLU A 138 -1.58 -13.31 -8.20
C GLU A 138 -0.47 -14.00 -7.40
N THR A 139 -0.33 -15.33 -7.53
CA THR A 139 0.78 -16.06 -6.91
C THR A 139 2.12 -15.67 -7.54
N LYS A 140 2.16 -15.50 -8.86
CA LYS A 140 3.36 -15.05 -9.59
C LYS A 140 3.71 -13.60 -9.23
N ASN A 141 2.71 -12.71 -9.21
CA ASN A 141 2.88 -11.32 -8.78
C ASN A 141 3.48 -11.25 -7.36
N ARG A 142 2.88 -11.97 -6.40
CA ARG A 142 3.41 -12.01 -5.02
C ARG A 142 4.87 -12.43 -4.99
N SER A 143 5.20 -13.50 -5.72
CA SER A 143 6.59 -14.01 -5.78
C SER A 143 7.54 -12.96 -6.34
N PHE A 144 7.17 -12.28 -7.42
CA PHE A 144 7.94 -11.21 -8.04
C PHE A 144 8.21 -10.06 -7.05
N PHE A 145 7.16 -9.49 -6.45
CA PHE A 145 7.31 -8.37 -5.53
C PHE A 145 8.12 -8.72 -4.29
N VAL A 146 7.90 -9.91 -3.71
CA VAL A 146 8.62 -10.36 -2.51
C VAL A 146 10.09 -10.62 -2.82
N LYS A 147 10.40 -11.32 -3.92
CA LYS A 147 11.79 -11.60 -4.32
C LYS A 147 12.59 -10.33 -4.63
N LYS A 148 11.93 -9.30 -5.14
CA LYS A 148 12.54 -7.99 -5.41
C LYS A 148 12.62 -7.08 -4.19
N GLY A 149 12.13 -7.51 -3.01
CA GLY A 149 12.11 -6.68 -1.80
C GLY A 149 11.07 -5.54 -1.81
N MET A 150 10.18 -5.53 -2.81
CA MET A 150 9.15 -4.50 -2.99
C MET A 150 7.90 -4.70 -2.15
N SER A 151 7.76 -5.85 -1.51
CA SER A 151 6.67 -6.18 -0.58
C SER A 151 7.07 -7.22 0.43
N VAL A 152 6.27 -7.37 1.49
CA VAL A 152 6.32 -8.51 2.40
C VAL A 152 5.03 -9.30 2.37
N THR A 153 5.06 -10.57 2.80
CA THR A 153 3.89 -11.43 2.94
C THR A 153 4.06 -12.41 4.10
N ALA A 154 2.98 -13.05 4.53
CA ALA A 154 3.00 -14.17 5.46
C ALA A 154 1.83 -15.13 5.15
N TYR A 155 1.91 -16.36 5.68
CA TYR A 155 0.88 -17.37 5.46
C TYR A 155 -0.29 -17.28 6.44
N THR A 156 -0.08 -16.64 7.61
CA THR A 156 -1.08 -16.47 8.67
C THR A 156 -1.45 -15.01 8.87
N GLU A 157 -2.66 -14.74 9.34
CA GLU A 157 -3.09 -13.37 9.69
C GLU A 157 -2.17 -12.74 10.74
N TYR A 158 -1.77 -13.52 11.75
CA TYR A 158 -0.81 -13.04 12.76
C TYR A 158 0.52 -12.62 12.12
N GLY A 159 1.05 -13.43 11.21
CA GLY A 159 2.28 -13.13 10.48
C GLY A 159 2.16 -11.88 9.61
N LEU A 160 1.01 -11.70 8.94
CA LEU A 160 0.72 -10.49 8.13
C LEU A 160 0.71 -9.25 9.01
N VAL A 161 -0.05 -9.28 10.11
CA VAL A 161 -0.13 -8.16 11.06
C VAL A 161 1.25 -7.85 11.63
N ARG A 162 2.00 -8.86 12.09
CA ARG A 162 3.36 -8.67 12.63
C ARG A 162 4.30 -7.99 11.63
N LYS A 163 4.29 -8.43 10.36
CA LYS A 163 5.15 -7.85 9.33
C LYS A 163 4.75 -6.41 8.98
N GLY A 164 3.46 -6.13 8.90
CA GLY A 164 2.99 -4.77 8.66
C GLY A 164 3.30 -3.82 9.81
N MET A 165 3.09 -4.24 11.06
CA MET A 165 3.47 -3.42 12.22
C MET A 165 4.99 -3.19 12.30
N GLN A 166 5.80 -4.18 11.90
CA GLN A 166 7.24 -3.98 11.75
C GLN A 166 7.60 -2.93 10.70
N LEU A 167 6.90 -2.90 9.56
CA LEU A 167 7.07 -1.85 8.55
C LEU A 167 6.62 -0.49 9.10
N LEU A 168 5.46 -0.44 9.74
CA LEU A 168 4.88 0.79 10.28
C LEU A 168 5.79 1.46 11.32
N HIS A 169 6.46 0.66 12.16
CA HIS A 169 7.29 1.17 13.26
C HIS A 169 8.79 1.22 12.94
N ASN A 170 9.24 0.73 11.78
CA ASN A 170 10.66 0.72 11.42
C ASN A 170 10.92 1.50 10.13
N PRO A 171 11.34 2.77 10.22
CA PRO A 171 11.66 3.59 9.05
C PRO A 171 12.73 2.97 8.14
N GLY A 172 13.73 2.30 8.71
CA GLY A 172 14.78 1.64 7.93
C GLY A 172 14.25 0.54 7.01
N LYS A 173 13.30 -0.27 7.51
CA LYS A 173 12.64 -1.31 6.70
C LYS A 173 11.75 -0.70 5.61
N ARG A 174 11.03 0.40 5.92
CA ARG A 174 10.25 1.12 4.91
C ARG A 174 11.15 1.68 3.82
N ASN A 175 12.20 2.39 4.20
CA ASN A 175 13.13 2.99 3.25
C ASN A 175 13.80 1.94 2.36
N ALA A 176 14.15 0.77 2.89
CA ALA A 176 14.69 -0.34 2.10
C ALA A 176 13.68 -0.83 1.05
N MET A 177 12.41 -1.02 1.43
CA MET A 177 11.35 -1.42 0.50
C MET A 177 11.09 -0.34 -0.57
N GLN A 178 11.07 0.92 -0.19
CA GLN A 178 10.89 2.06 -1.09
C GLN A 178 12.00 2.15 -2.13
N ARG A 179 13.25 1.98 -1.73
CA ARG A 179 14.38 1.90 -2.68
C ARG A 179 14.22 0.75 -3.66
N ALA A 180 13.81 -0.42 -3.19
CA ALA A 180 13.56 -1.57 -4.05
C ALA A 180 12.41 -1.31 -5.04
N GLN A 181 11.35 -0.62 -4.62
CA GLN A 181 10.25 -0.21 -5.48
C GLN A 181 10.69 0.82 -6.52
N CYS A 182 11.41 1.86 -6.11
CA CYS A 182 11.92 2.89 -7.01
C CYS A 182 12.83 2.31 -8.11
N GLN A 183 13.69 1.35 -7.75
CA GLN A 183 14.60 0.68 -8.68
C GLN A 183 13.92 -0.40 -9.52
N GLY A 184 12.90 -1.06 -8.97
CA GLY A 184 12.26 -2.21 -9.58
C GLY A 184 11.03 -1.92 -10.44
N MET A 185 10.47 -0.68 -10.36
CA MET A 185 9.26 -0.31 -11.08
C MET A 185 9.54 0.75 -12.15
N GLU A 186 9.07 0.47 -13.36
CA GLU A 186 9.11 1.42 -14.47
C GLU A 186 7.96 2.43 -14.34
N LYS A 187 8.30 3.70 -14.17
CA LYS A 187 7.31 4.79 -14.01
C LYS A 187 6.73 5.30 -15.35
N HIS A 188 7.43 5.05 -16.45
CA HIS A 188 7.06 5.51 -17.80
C HIS A 188 6.72 4.36 -18.74
N SER A 189 6.08 3.30 -18.23
CA SER A 189 5.76 2.10 -19.01
C SER A 189 4.91 2.39 -20.25
N ALA A 190 3.91 3.26 -20.15
CA ALA A 190 3.04 3.61 -21.27
C ALA A 190 3.83 4.27 -22.42
N GLU A 191 4.70 5.21 -22.09
CA GLU A 191 5.57 5.89 -23.05
C GLU A 191 6.52 4.89 -23.74
N LYS A 192 7.16 4.02 -22.97
CA LYS A 192 8.06 2.98 -23.52
C LYS A 192 7.33 2.03 -24.44
N ILE A 193 6.11 1.61 -24.08
CA ILE A 193 5.28 0.76 -24.95
C ILE A 193 4.92 1.50 -26.22
N TYR A 194 4.49 2.76 -26.14
CA TYR A 194 4.17 3.59 -27.28
C TYR A 194 5.36 3.73 -28.24
N GLN A 195 6.54 4.08 -27.73
CA GLN A 195 7.76 4.20 -28.52
C GLN A 195 8.16 2.87 -29.18
N PHE A 196 8.05 1.76 -28.43
CA PHE A 196 8.32 0.43 -28.99
C PHE A 196 7.38 0.07 -30.15
N VAL A 197 6.08 0.31 -30.00
CA VAL A 197 5.09 0.06 -31.06
C VAL A 197 5.37 0.94 -32.26
N LYS A 198 5.65 2.24 -32.05
CA LYS A 198 5.96 3.20 -33.15
C LYS A 198 7.18 2.79 -33.98
N THR A 199 8.16 2.14 -33.35
CA THR A 199 9.36 1.65 -34.10
C THR A 199 9.14 0.36 -34.89
N LYS A 200 7.96 -0.28 -34.72
CA LYS A 200 7.61 -1.57 -35.39
C LYS A 200 6.59 -1.41 -36.51
N ILE A 201 6.02 -0.21 -36.65
CA ILE A 201 5.13 0.19 -37.74
C ILE A 201 5.93 1.07 -38.72
#